data_372787142daafd3fa82efa62bf237496
#
_entry.id   372787142daafd3fa82efa62bf237496
#
_cell.length_a   1.000
_cell.length_b   1.000
_cell.length_c   1.000
_cell.angle_alpha   90.00
_cell.angle_beta   90.00
_cell.angle_gamma   90.00
#
_symmetry.space_group_name_H-M   'P 1'
#
loop_
_entity.id
_entity.type
_entity.pdbx_description
1 polymer ?
#
loop_
_entity_poly.entity_id
_entity_poly.type
_entity_poly.pdbx_seq_one_letter_code
_entity_poly.pdbx_strand_id
1 'polypeptide(L)'
;NDTRKSFLGGVVSEGEEEVRVVDFSQITEEIEHSWYGEKARGHPTETRSTPSVNKEGGYSWVKAPRYENKPHEVGPAARMRINYLSDNDLVKPEMTRAMNTAGIGIEQLNSVMGRHLCRAVECRSLVKMMKGWVEELRPNEPSCAGYEMPDEGEGMGLACAPRGTLGHWIRIREGKIANYQLVVPTTWNASP
;
A
#
# COMPACT_ATOMS: atom_id res chain seq x y z
N ASN A 1 17.65 -9.61 -7.45
CA ASN A 1 16.61 -9.92 -6.47
C ASN A 1 15.68 -10.95 -7.10
N ASP A 2 15.56 -12.12 -6.46
CA ASP A 2 14.62 -13.14 -6.89
C ASP A 2 13.21 -12.70 -6.51
N THR A 3 12.49 -12.06 -7.45
CA THR A 3 11.11 -11.56 -7.27
C THR A 3 10.11 -12.66 -6.92
N ARG A 4 10.48 -13.93 -7.13
CA ARG A 4 9.65 -15.10 -6.81
C ARG A 4 9.48 -15.34 -5.30
N LYS A 5 10.31 -14.70 -4.46
CA LYS A 5 10.28 -14.83 -2.99
C LYS A 5 9.60 -13.66 -2.28
N SER A 6 8.83 -12.85 -3.00
CA SER A 6 8.11 -11.71 -2.44
C SER A 6 6.76 -11.50 -3.12
N PHE A 7 5.92 -10.70 -2.49
CA PHE A 7 4.70 -10.24 -3.16
C PHE A 7 5.04 -9.17 -4.20
N LEU A 8 4.42 -9.28 -5.37
CA LEU A 8 4.51 -8.30 -6.43
C LEU A 8 3.60 -7.10 -6.11
N GLY A 9 4.07 -5.90 -6.45
CA GLY A 9 3.27 -4.69 -6.43
C GLY A 9 2.56 -4.47 -7.78
N GLY A 10 1.52 -3.66 -7.76
CA GLY A 10 0.80 -3.30 -8.97
C GLY A 10 -0.54 -2.64 -8.67
N VAL A 11 -1.30 -2.34 -9.71
CA VAL A 11 -2.67 -1.87 -9.66
C VAL A 11 -3.52 -2.64 -10.67
N VAL A 12 -4.75 -2.95 -10.27
CA VAL A 12 -5.77 -3.58 -11.12
C VAL A 12 -7.03 -2.75 -11.02
N SER A 13 -7.57 -2.33 -12.15
CA SER A 13 -8.84 -1.61 -12.19
C SER A 13 -10.03 -2.59 -12.02
N GLU A 14 -11.18 -2.04 -11.66
CA GLU A 14 -12.40 -2.83 -11.54
C GLU A 14 -12.80 -3.43 -12.90
N GLY A 15 -13.08 -4.73 -12.91
CA GLY A 15 -13.44 -5.46 -14.14
C GLY A 15 -12.26 -5.84 -15.04
N GLU A 16 -11.02 -5.43 -14.67
CA GLU A 16 -9.81 -5.79 -15.40
C GLU A 16 -9.07 -6.94 -14.71
N GLU A 17 -8.35 -7.72 -15.52
CA GLU A 17 -7.43 -8.77 -15.05
C GLU A 17 -5.97 -8.41 -15.32
N GLU A 18 -5.70 -7.30 -16.01
CA GLU A 18 -4.37 -6.82 -16.28
C GLU A 18 -3.78 -6.10 -15.07
N VAL A 19 -2.60 -6.54 -14.64
CA VAL A 19 -1.82 -5.89 -13.59
C VAL A 19 -0.90 -4.86 -14.20
N ARG A 20 -1.11 -3.59 -13.86
CA ARG A 20 -0.27 -2.47 -14.29
C ARG A 20 0.74 -2.06 -13.23
N VAL A 21 1.86 -1.51 -13.65
CA VAL A 21 2.82 -0.86 -12.74
C VAL A 21 2.19 0.42 -12.19
N VAL A 22 2.36 0.65 -10.88
CA VAL A 22 1.83 1.87 -10.25
C VAL A 22 2.65 3.09 -10.67
N ASP A 23 1.99 4.09 -11.21
CA ASP A 23 2.55 5.44 -11.41
C ASP A 23 2.29 6.28 -10.15
N PHE A 24 3.31 6.48 -9.35
CA PHE A 24 3.19 7.20 -8.08
C PHE A 24 2.84 8.68 -8.22
N SER A 25 3.05 9.27 -9.40
CA SER A 25 2.63 10.63 -9.69
C SER A 25 1.12 10.80 -9.74
N GLN A 26 0.38 9.70 -9.91
CA GLN A 26 -1.08 9.67 -9.95
C GLN A 26 -1.73 9.52 -8.58
N ILE A 27 -0.93 9.44 -7.51
CA ILE A 27 -1.46 9.38 -6.15
C ILE A 27 -1.74 10.79 -5.64
N THR A 28 -2.99 11.06 -5.33
CA THR A 28 -3.43 12.33 -4.75
C THR A 28 -4.23 12.08 -3.47
N GLU A 29 -4.38 13.11 -2.65
CA GLU A 29 -5.24 13.07 -1.47
C GLU A 29 -6.33 14.13 -1.61
N GLU A 30 -7.61 13.72 -1.50
CA GLU A 30 -8.76 14.59 -1.40
C GLU A 30 -9.11 14.86 0.06
N ILE A 31 -9.72 16.03 0.31
CA ILE A 31 -10.03 16.51 1.67
C ILE A 31 -11.45 17.02 1.82
N GLU A 32 -12.33 16.80 0.85
CA GLU A 32 -13.69 17.38 0.83
C GLU A 32 -14.40 17.19 2.17
N HIS A 33 -14.39 15.97 2.69
CA HIS A 33 -15.04 15.60 3.94
C HIS A 33 -14.08 15.50 5.14
N SER A 34 -12.86 15.98 4.98
CA SER A 34 -11.84 15.90 6.03
C SER A 34 -11.57 17.27 6.65
N TRP A 35 -11.29 17.30 7.96
CA TRP A 35 -10.97 18.53 8.69
C TRP A 35 -9.58 19.08 8.37
N TYR A 36 -9.27 19.24 7.08
CA TYR A 36 -8.05 19.85 6.57
C TYR A 36 -8.37 21.00 5.61
N GLY A 37 -7.49 22.00 5.58
CA GLY A 37 -7.54 23.12 4.63
C GLY A 37 -6.94 22.75 3.27
N GLU A 38 -7.19 23.59 2.25
CA GLU A 38 -6.84 23.34 0.84
C GLU A 38 -5.37 22.99 0.59
N LYS A 39 -4.44 23.45 1.44
CA LYS A 39 -3.01 23.09 1.34
C LYS A 39 -2.74 21.59 1.55
N ALA A 40 -3.71 20.85 2.03
CA ALA A 40 -3.61 19.40 2.24
C ALA A 40 -4.19 18.57 1.08
N ARG A 41 -4.74 19.21 0.02
CA ARG A 41 -5.27 18.58 -1.18
C ARG A 41 -4.18 18.45 -2.24
N GLY A 42 -4.08 17.31 -2.91
CA GLY A 42 -3.21 17.08 -4.05
C GLY A 42 -2.14 16.01 -3.84
N HIS A 43 -1.07 16.06 -4.60
CA HIS A 43 0.01 15.10 -4.53
C HIS A 43 0.85 15.28 -3.24
N PRO A 44 1.25 14.20 -2.54
CA PRO A 44 1.93 14.27 -1.24
C PRO A 44 3.25 15.06 -1.23
N THR A 45 3.96 15.18 -2.35
CA THR A 45 5.18 16.02 -2.43
C THR A 45 4.91 17.52 -2.27
N GLU A 46 3.71 17.97 -2.65
CA GLU A 46 3.34 19.39 -2.73
C GLU A 46 2.43 19.82 -1.57
N THR A 47 1.79 18.84 -0.92
CA THR A 47 0.79 19.13 0.11
C THR A 47 1.41 19.31 1.49
N ARG A 48 0.65 19.98 2.36
CA ARG A 48 0.94 20.12 3.78
C ARG A 48 -0.33 19.90 4.58
N SER A 49 -0.31 18.95 5.50
CA SER A 49 -1.44 18.67 6.38
C SER A 49 -1.68 19.84 7.32
N THR A 50 -2.67 20.67 7.00
CA THR A 50 -3.05 21.87 7.77
C THR A 50 -4.46 21.62 8.34
N PRO A 51 -4.61 21.45 9.66
CA PRO A 51 -5.91 21.23 10.31
C PRO A 51 -6.90 22.39 10.09
N SER A 52 -8.18 22.07 9.88
CA SER A 52 -9.28 23.01 9.77
C SER A 52 -10.52 22.41 10.43
N VAL A 53 -10.57 22.51 11.77
CA VAL A 53 -11.57 21.81 12.62
C VAL A 53 -12.99 22.30 12.45
N ASN A 54 -13.19 23.52 11.93
CA ASN A 54 -14.50 24.12 11.71
C ASN A 54 -14.94 24.08 10.23
N LYS A 55 -14.31 23.20 9.44
CA LYS A 55 -14.65 23.07 8.02
C LYS A 55 -16.06 22.51 7.89
N GLU A 56 -16.92 23.25 7.18
CA GLU A 56 -18.27 22.82 6.83
C GLU A 56 -18.24 21.51 6.02
N GLY A 57 -19.12 20.57 6.34
CA GLY A 57 -19.17 19.26 5.69
C GLY A 57 -18.03 18.30 6.05
N GLY A 58 -17.09 18.71 6.90
CA GLY A 58 -16.04 17.84 7.42
C GLY A 58 -16.60 16.94 8.55
N TYR A 59 -16.28 15.63 8.47
CA TYR A 59 -16.67 14.68 9.50
C TYR A 59 -15.56 13.68 9.88
N SER A 60 -14.38 13.79 9.26
CA SER A 60 -13.29 12.83 9.46
C SER A 60 -11.93 13.51 9.56
N TRP A 61 -11.00 12.91 10.31
CA TRP A 61 -9.56 13.24 10.26
C TRP A 61 -8.80 12.43 9.22
N VAL A 62 -9.49 11.56 8.48
CA VAL A 62 -8.89 10.74 7.43
C VAL A 62 -9.05 11.47 6.09
N LYS A 63 -7.94 11.73 5.40
CA LYS A 63 -7.98 12.20 4.02
C LYS A 63 -8.44 11.08 3.08
N ALA A 64 -8.77 11.41 1.85
CA ALA A 64 -9.24 10.45 0.86
C ALA A 64 -8.21 10.28 -0.27
N PRO A 65 -7.27 9.31 -0.16
CA PRO A 65 -6.34 9.02 -1.25
C PRO A 65 -7.08 8.56 -2.50
N ARG A 66 -6.53 8.94 -3.64
CA ARG A 66 -7.02 8.57 -4.96
C ARG A 66 -5.84 8.17 -5.84
N TYR A 67 -6.05 7.19 -6.69
CA TYR A 67 -5.15 6.83 -7.78
C TYR A 67 -5.89 7.03 -9.09
N GLU A 68 -5.32 7.83 -10.02
CA GLU A 68 -6.02 8.24 -11.24
C GLU A 68 -7.44 8.83 -10.93
N ASN A 69 -7.53 9.64 -9.86
CA ASN A 69 -8.78 10.24 -9.35
C ASN A 69 -9.87 9.25 -8.89
N LYS A 70 -9.54 7.98 -8.69
CA LYS A 70 -10.47 6.93 -8.25
C LYS A 70 -10.09 6.39 -6.88
N PRO A 71 -11.07 5.96 -6.06
CA PRO A 71 -10.79 5.23 -4.83
C PRO A 71 -10.23 3.85 -5.16
N HIS A 72 -9.27 3.39 -4.35
CA HIS A 72 -8.69 2.06 -4.48
C HIS A 72 -8.64 1.36 -3.11
N GLU A 73 -8.93 0.07 -3.11
CA GLU A 73 -8.69 -0.78 -1.95
C GLU A 73 -7.23 -1.22 -1.92
N VAL A 74 -6.61 -1.18 -0.74
CA VAL A 74 -5.28 -1.74 -0.50
C VAL A 74 -5.34 -2.79 0.60
N GLY A 75 -4.35 -3.69 0.64
CA GLY A 75 -4.27 -4.71 1.68
C GLY A 75 -4.32 -6.13 1.16
N PRO A 76 -4.67 -7.11 2.02
CA PRO A 76 -4.62 -8.52 1.67
C PRO A 76 -5.41 -8.90 0.41
N ALA A 77 -6.62 -8.35 0.23
CA ALA A 77 -7.43 -8.65 -0.95
C ALA A 77 -6.75 -8.14 -2.24
N ALA A 78 -6.30 -6.89 -2.25
CA ALA A 78 -5.57 -6.32 -3.37
C ALA A 78 -4.26 -7.08 -3.65
N ARG A 79 -3.44 -7.36 -2.62
CA ARG A 79 -2.19 -8.10 -2.79
C ARG A 79 -2.41 -9.50 -3.37
N MET A 80 -3.36 -10.25 -2.81
CA MET A 80 -3.61 -11.61 -3.26
C MET A 80 -4.18 -11.63 -4.68
N ARG A 81 -5.07 -10.69 -5.03
CA ARG A 81 -5.58 -10.55 -6.40
C ARG A 81 -4.46 -10.22 -7.39
N ILE A 82 -3.62 -9.20 -7.09
CA ILE A 82 -2.49 -8.81 -7.94
C ILE A 82 -1.53 -10.00 -8.15
N ASN A 83 -1.14 -10.67 -7.08
CA ASN A 83 -0.20 -11.79 -7.17
C ASN A 83 -0.81 -13.03 -7.83
N TYR A 84 -2.10 -13.24 -7.71
CA TYR A 84 -2.81 -14.30 -8.44
C TYR A 84 -2.82 -14.01 -9.94
N LEU A 85 -3.16 -12.79 -10.35
CA LEU A 85 -3.20 -12.37 -11.76
C LEU A 85 -1.82 -12.30 -12.41
N SER A 86 -0.79 -11.98 -11.61
CA SER A 86 0.61 -11.94 -12.06
C SER A 86 1.31 -13.31 -12.06
N ASP A 87 0.59 -14.40 -11.92
CA ASP A 87 1.16 -15.76 -11.89
C ASP A 87 2.25 -15.98 -10.84
N ASN A 88 2.16 -15.31 -9.67
CA ASN A 88 3.13 -15.48 -8.60
C ASN A 88 3.14 -16.93 -8.09
N ASP A 89 4.27 -17.60 -8.19
CA ASP A 89 4.46 -19.03 -7.90
C ASP A 89 4.09 -19.43 -6.46
N LEU A 90 4.19 -18.51 -5.50
CA LEU A 90 3.85 -18.76 -4.10
C LEU A 90 2.37 -18.51 -3.80
N VAL A 91 1.76 -17.56 -4.49
CA VAL A 91 0.40 -17.09 -4.18
C VAL A 91 -0.64 -17.79 -5.05
N LYS A 92 -0.40 -17.92 -6.35
CA LYS A 92 -1.40 -18.46 -7.28
C LYS A 92 -1.92 -19.85 -6.92
N PRO A 93 -1.06 -20.84 -6.57
CA PRO A 93 -1.54 -22.17 -6.16
C PRO A 93 -2.37 -22.12 -4.86
N GLU A 94 -1.98 -21.29 -3.89
CA GLU A 94 -2.70 -21.15 -2.63
C GLU A 94 -4.05 -20.47 -2.80
N MET A 95 -4.12 -19.43 -3.62
CA MET A 95 -5.37 -18.75 -3.98
C MET A 95 -6.30 -19.68 -4.73
N THR A 96 -5.80 -20.39 -5.75
CA THR A 96 -6.61 -21.37 -6.51
C THR A 96 -7.22 -22.44 -5.60
N ARG A 97 -6.40 -23.00 -4.71
CA ARG A 97 -6.89 -24.00 -3.74
C ARG A 97 -7.95 -23.41 -2.80
N ALA A 98 -7.71 -22.22 -2.26
CA ALA A 98 -8.63 -21.58 -1.33
C ALA A 98 -9.96 -21.23 -2.00
N MET A 99 -9.94 -20.66 -3.19
CA MET A 99 -11.15 -20.34 -3.97
C MET A 99 -11.94 -21.59 -4.31
N ASN A 100 -11.28 -22.66 -4.78
CA ASN A 100 -11.93 -23.94 -5.07
C ASN A 100 -12.59 -24.56 -3.83
N THR A 101 -11.91 -24.52 -2.69
CA THR A 101 -12.44 -25.04 -1.42
C THR A 101 -13.66 -24.23 -0.95
N ALA A 102 -13.65 -22.91 -1.16
CA ALA A 102 -14.75 -22.03 -0.80
C ALA A 102 -15.90 -21.99 -1.84
N GLY A 103 -15.68 -22.57 -3.02
CA GLY A 103 -16.66 -22.55 -4.13
C GLY A 103 -16.89 -21.15 -4.70
N ILE A 104 -15.84 -20.29 -4.73
CA ILE A 104 -15.93 -18.91 -5.22
C ILE A 104 -14.92 -18.64 -6.34
N GLY A 105 -15.22 -17.65 -7.18
CA GLY A 105 -14.30 -17.11 -8.18
C GLY A 105 -13.59 -15.83 -7.68
N ILE A 106 -12.75 -15.29 -8.56
CA ILE A 106 -11.96 -14.08 -8.28
C ILE A 106 -12.85 -12.86 -8.00
N GLU A 107 -14.04 -12.81 -8.61
CA GLU A 107 -14.96 -11.68 -8.45
C GLU A 107 -15.55 -11.59 -7.04
N GLN A 108 -15.74 -12.72 -6.36
CA GLN A 108 -16.24 -12.75 -4.99
C GLN A 108 -15.19 -12.37 -3.94
N LEU A 109 -13.92 -12.18 -4.33
CA LEU A 109 -12.86 -11.71 -3.40
C LEU A 109 -13.14 -10.31 -2.84
N ASN A 110 -13.93 -9.49 -3.53
CA ASN A 110 -14.32 -8.16 -3.08
C ASN A 110 -15.42 -8.16 -1.99
N SER A 111 -15.86 -9.34 -1.55
CA SER A 111 -16.78 -9.49 -0.42
C SER A 111 -16.06 -9.49 0.93
N VAL A 112 -16.82 -9.36 2.03
CA VAL A 112 -16.27 -9.46 3.40
C VAL A 112 -15.55 -10.80 3.59
N MET A 113 -16.20 -11.91 3.19
CA MET A 113 -15.59 -13.25 3.32
C MET A 113 -14.40 -13.44 2.39
N GLY A 114 -14.44 -12.88 1.18
CA GLY A 114 -13.32 -12.88 0.24
C GLY A 114 -12.10 -12.16 0.81
N ARG A 115 -12.27 -11.01 1.46
CA ARG A 115 -11.20 -10.29 2.16
C ARG A 115 -10.60 -11.10 3.31
N HIS A 116 -11.42 -11.83 4.08
CA HIS A 116 -10.93 -12.74 5.12
C HIS A 116 -10.17 -13.93 4.53
N LEU A 117 -10.66 -14.51 3.44
CA LEU A 117 -9.97 -15.59 2.73
C LEU A 117 -8.59 -15.13 2.23
N CYS A 118 -8.54 -13.97 1.56
CA CYS A 118 -7.27 -13.39 1.11
C CYS A 118 -6.27 -13.18 2.26
N ARG A 119 -6.73 -12.68 3.41
CA ARG A 119 -5.87 -12.51 4.60
C ARG A 119 -5.34 -13.85 5.13
N ALA A 120 -6.16 -14.89 5.14
CA ALA A 120 -5.73 -16.23 5.56
C ALA A 120 -4.69 -16.82 4.60
N VAL A 121 -4.90 -16.67 3.28
CA VAL A 121 -3.95 -17.10 2.26
C VAL A 121 -2.65 -16.31 2.35
N GLU A 122 -2.72 -15.00 2.56
CA GLU A 122 -1.54 -14.15 2.77
C GLU A 122 -0.71 -14.62 3.96
N CYS A 123 -1.34 -14.84 5.12
CA CYS A 123 -0.65 -15.36 6.30
C CYS A 123 0.06 -16.68 6.01
N ARG A 124 -0.62 -17.60 5.33
CA ARG A 124 -0.01 -18.88 4.95
C ARG A 124 1.18 -18.72 4.00
N SER A 125 1.07 -17.83 3.03
CA SER A 125 2.14 -17.54 2.07
C SER A 125 3.35 -16.89 2.77
N LEU A 126 3.09 -15.94 3.68
CA LEU A 126 4.13 -15.29 4.49
C LEU A 126 4.91 -16.28 5.34
N VAL A 127 4.24 -17.22 6.02
CA VAL A 127 4.92 -18.25 6.83
C VAL A 127 5.87 -19.08 5.98
N LYS A 128 5.48 -19.42 4.74
CA LYS A 128 6.38 -20.15 3.82
C LYS A 128 7.58 -19.30 3.41
N MET A 129 7.39 -18.01 3.13
CA MET A 129 8.49 -17.09 2.79
C MET A 129 9.43 -16.88 3.99
N MET A 130 8.87 -16.69 5.18
CA MET A 130 9.66 -16.49 6.41
C MET A 130 10.64 -17.62 6.69
N LYS A 131 10.24 -18.87 6.41
CA LYS A 131 11.16 -20.01 6.53
C LYS A 131 12.40 -19.82 5.66
N GLY A 132 12.22 -19.44 4.40
CA GLY A 132 13.34 -19.16 3.50
C GLY A 132 14.19 -17.96 3.94
N TRP A 133 13.54 -16.88 4.41
CA TRP A 133 14.27 -15.71 4.91
C TRP A 133 15.13 -16.01 6.13
N VAL A 134 14.66 -16.87 7.04
CA VAL A 134 15.48 -17.31 8.20
C VAL A 134 16.70 -18.09 7.75
N GLU A 135 16.56 -18.93 6.73
CA GLU A 135 17.69 -19.70 6.16
C GLU A 135 18.71 -18.79 5.42
N GLU A 136 18.30 -17.60 4.99
CA GLU A 136 19.16 -16.61 4.32
C GLU A 136 19.89 -15.67 5.30
N LEU A 137 19.55 -15.68 6.60
CA LEU A 137 20.20 -14.85 7.60
C LEU A 137 21.68 -15.22 7.76
N ARG A 138 22.53 -14.18 7.76
CA ARG A 138 23.97 -14.34 7.95
C ARG A 138 24.38 -13.77 9.30
N PRO A 139 24.78 -14.64 10.24
CA PRO A 139 25.24 -14.18 11.55
C PRO A 139 26.45 -13.24 11.44
N ASN A 140 26.51 -12.23 12.30
CA ASN A 140 27.58 -11.24 12.39
C ASN A 140 27.74 -10.28 11.20
N GLU A 141 26.82 -10.28 10.22
CA GLU A 141 26.75 -9.21 9.24
C GLU A 141 26.00 -7.99 9.81
N PRO A 142 26.35 -6.75 9.41
CA PRO A 142 25.63 -5.56 9.83
C PRO A 142 24.14 -5.62 9.47
N SER A 143 23.27 -5.31 10.43
CA SER A 143 21.82 -5.25 10.21
C SER A 143 21.34 -3.90 9.61
N CYS A 144 22.22 -2.90 9.59
CA CYS A 144 21.94 -1.58 9.04
C CYS A 144 23.04 -1.17 8.05
N ALA A 145 22.65 -0.56 6.96
CA ALA A 145 23.57 0.14 6.07
C ALA A 145 24.00 1.47 6.70
N GLY A 146 25.28 1.81 6.61
CA GLY A 146 25.75 3.15 6.94
C GLY A 146 25.22 4.18 5.94
N TYR A 147 24.78 5.33 6.40
CA TYR A 147 24.38 6.45 5.55
C TYR A 147 24.72 7.78 6.22
N GLU A 148 24.92 8.78 5.39
CA GLU A 148 25.05 10.18 5.86
C GLU A 148 23.72 10.90 5.58
N MET A 149 23.31 11.73 6.53
CA MET A 149 22.08 12.52 6.36
C MET A 149 22.37 13.66 5.37
N PRO A 150 21.61 13.80 4.29
CA PRO A 150 21.82 14.87 3.33
C PRO A 150 21.36 16.23 3.92
N ASP A 151 22.06 17.31 3.56
CA ASP A 151 21.61 18.66 3.88
C ASP A 151 20.40 19.07 3.04
N GLU A 152 20.34 18.63 1.79
CA GLU A 152 19.28 18.89 0.83
C GLU A 152 18.86 17.58 0.17
N GLY A 153 17.57 17.36 0.04
CA GLY A 153 17.07 16.17 -0.65
C GLY A 153 15.57 16.03 -0.65
N GLU A 154 15.11 15.26 -1.61
CA GLU A 154 13.73 14.77 -1.68
C GLU A 154 13.75 13.26 -1.87
N GLY A 155 12.84 12.58 -1.21
CA GLY A 155 12.76 11.12 -1.28
C GLY A 155 11.34 10.61 -1.14
N MET A 156 11.14 9.42 -1.69
CA MET A 156 9.91 8.66 -1.56
C MET A 156 10.25 7.24 -1.15
N GLY A 157 9.57 6.75 -0.13
CA GLY A 157 9.65 5.37 0.32
C GLY A 157 8.29 4.70 0.25
N LEU A 158 8.23 3.54 -0.38
CA LEU A 158 7.01 2.76 -0.50
C LEU A 158 7.22 1.40 0.13
N ALA A 159 6.28 0.98 0.95
CA ALA A 159 6.30 -0.29 1.64
C ALA A 159 4.92 -0.92 1.67
N CYS A 160 4.89 -2.22 1.86
CA CYS A 160 3.65 -2.96 2.04
C CYS A 160 3.51 -3.36 3.51
N ALA A 161 2.60 -2.68 4.21
CA ALA A 161 2.25 -2.98 5.59
C ALA A 161 1.17 -4.07 5.66
N PRO A 162 0.91 -4.70 6.82
CA PRO A 162 -0.11 -5.74 6.93
C PRO A 162 -1.50 -5.33 6.42
N ARG A 163 -1.88 -4.07 6.60
CA ARG A 163 -3.18 -3.53 6.17
C ARG A 163 -3.19 -2.93 4.77
N GLY A 164 -2.04 -2.86 4.10
CA GLY A 164 -1.95 -2.38 2.72
C GLY A 164 -0.73 -1.52 2.42
N THR A 165 -0.79 -0.80 1.32
CA THR A 165 0.29 0.05 0.82
C THR A 165 0.50 1.27 1.69
N LEU A 166 1.74 1.52 2.05
CA LEU A 166 2.20 2.67 2.83
C LEU A 166 3.17 3.47 1.97
N GLY A 167 2.91 4.76 1.81
CA GLY A 167 3.79 5.69 1.12
C GLY A 167 4.31 6.78 2.04
N HIS A 168 5.57 7.11 1.88
CA HIS A 168 6.27 8.20 2.57
C HIS A 168 6.87 9.14 1.55
N TRP A 169 6.63 10.44 1.69
CA TRP A 169 7.27 11.51 0.90
C TRP A 169 7.95 12.48 1.84
N ILE A 170 9.24 12.71 1.64
CA ILE A 170 10.05 13.57 2.51
C ILE A 170 10.79 14.61 1.68
N ARG A 171 10.90 15.81 2.23
CA ARG A 171 11.78 16.88 1.75
C ARG A 171 12.68 17.34 2.89
N ILE A 172 13.99 17.40 2.63
CA ILE A 172 15.01 17.85 3.57
C ILE A 172 15.57 19.17 3.07
N ARG A 173 15.73 20.12 3.97
CA ARG A 173 16.36 21.41 3.76
C ARG A 173 17.22 21.76 4.98
N GLU A 174 18.47 22.15 4.74
CA GLU A 174 19.42 22.51 5.81
C GLU A 174 19.53 21.41 6.90
N GLY A 175 19.62 20.15 6.49
CA GLY A 175 19.68 19.00 7.37
C GLY A 175 18.42 18.74 8.22
N LYS A 176 17.29 19.40 7.91
CA LYS A 176 16.02 19.26 8.65
C LYS A 176 14.89 18.82 7.73
N ILE A 177 13.90 18.14 8.31
CA ILE A 177 12.67 17.78 7.59
C ILE A 177 11.84 19.05 7.35
N ALA A 178 11.80 19.50 6.11
CA ALA A 178 11.00 20.66 5.69
C ALA A 178 9.55 20.28 5.37
N ASN A 179 9.31 19.08 4.84
CA ASN A 179 7.99 18.50 4.63
C ASN A 179 8.04 16.99 4.76
N TYR A 180 6.99 16.40 5.33
CA TYR A 180 6.83 14.95 5.42
C TYR A 180 5.36 14.58 5.35
N GLN A 181 5.01 13.79 4.33
CA GLN A 181 3.65 13.32 4.12
C GLN A 181 3.62 11.80 4.09
N LEU A 182 2.55 11.26 4.64
CA LEU A 182 2.31 9.83 4.75
C LEU A 182 0.94 9.50 4.17
N VAL A 183 0.89 8.56 3.24
CA VAL A 183 -0.36 7.96 2.78
C VAL A 183 -0.39 6.53 3.29
N VAL A 184 -1.15 6.33 4.37
CA VAL A 184 -1.16 5.05 5.10
C VAL A 184 -2.29 4.13 4.63
N PRO A 185 -2.16 2.81 4.82
CA PRO A 185 -3.16 1.85 4.32
C PRO A 185 -4.59 2.13 4.79
N THR A 186 -4.76 2.49 6.05
CA THR A 186 -6.08 2.76 6.62
C THR A 186 -6.72 4.00 6.02
N THR A 187 -5.91 4.97 5.57
CA THR A 187 -6.41 6.16 4.86
C THR A 187 -7.05 5.78 3.53
N TRP A 188 -6.50 4.82 2.80
CA TRP A 188 -7.14 4.27 1.60
C TRP A 188 -8.46 3.54 1.92
N ASN A 189 -8.42 2.63 2.91
CA ASN A 189 -9.51 1.70 3.16
C ASN A 189 -10.66 2.29 3.98
N ALA A 190 -10.45 3.40 4.67
CA ALA A 190 -11.43 4.08 5.52
C ALA A 190 -11.64 5.56 5.15
N SER A 191 -11.29 5.93 3.91
CA SER A 191 -11.46 7.30 3.42
C SER A 191 -12.94 7.68 3.33
N PRO A 192 -13.27 8.93 3.64
CA PRO A 192 -14.59 9.48 3.41
C PRO A 192 -14.95 9.55 1.93
#